data_3c65cbfb3a8df4e87fe744a0a038c78c
#
_entry.id   3c65cbfb3a8df4e87fe744a0a038c78c
#
_cell.length_a   1.000
_cell.length_b   1.000
_cell.length_c   1.000
_cell.angle_alpha   90.00
_cell.angle_beta   90.00
_cell.angle_gamma   90.00
#
_symmetry.space_group_name_H-M   'P 1'
#
loop_
_entity.id
_entity.type
_entity.pdbx_description
1 polymer ?
#
loop_
_entity_poly.entity_id
_entity_poly.type
_entity_poly.pdbx_seq_one_letter_code
_entity_poly.pdbx_strand_id
1 'polypeptide(L)'
;MKIFLMVLMSLMMLVMVAGCGGSGEKKSAEQPKVLKVGTEPTFAPFEFQEKGSKEFVGFDMDLIRAIGKQLNMKVEVQNMGFDALIPALNAGNIDVAAAGMSITPDRQKAVDMSDPYYVSGLTIVVNKDNNSIKGLKDLEGKGIAVQIGTTGADKAAKVKGSKVKTFNTNAEVFLELKNKGVDAVIIDKPVAEYYLVKGGKDTAKLVGETMEAESYGFSIKKNSKLTPQINKALSDLKKNGEYDKIYEKWFGKKAAAK
;
A
#
# COMPACT_ATOMS: atom_id res chain seq x y z
N MET A 1 -5.83 -28.66 74.81
CA MET A 1 -5.77 -28.09 76.17
C MET A 1 -5.77 -26.58 76.03
N LYS A 2 -6.88 -25.97 76.44
CA LYS A 2 -7.10 -24.57 76.86
C LYS A 2 -6.91 -23.47 75.79
N ILE A 3 -7.99 -22.91 75.22
CA ILE A 3 -8.95 -21.94 75.80
C ILE A 3 -8.26 -20.64 76.19
N PHE A 4 -8.60 -19.54 75.50
CA PHE A 4 -9.08 -18.23 75.96
C PHE A 4 -9.11 -17.30 74.74
N LEU A 5 -10.17 -16.97 74.16
CA LEU A 5 -11.32 -16.10 74.45
C LEU A 5 -10.88 -14.80 75.18
N MET A 6 -10.96 -13.69 74.45
CA MET A 6 -11.60 -12.48 74.96
C MET A 6 -11.86 -11.44 73.84
N VAL A 7 -13.09 -11.16 73.74
CA VAL A 7 -13.81 -10.03 73.23
C VAL A 7 -13.37 -8.75 73.94
N LEU A 8 -13.12 -7.67 73.19
CA LEU A 8 -13.45 -6.33 73.69
C LEU A 8 -13.84 -5.43 72.53
N MET A 9 -15.01 -5.04 72.61
CA MET A 9 -15.91 -4.08 72.04
C MET A 9 -15.46 -2.66 72.38
N SER A 10 -15.81 -1.75 71.51
CA SER A 10 -16.06 -0.30 71.61
C SER A 10 -14.97 0.54 70.92
N LEU A 11 -15.19 1.50 70.11
CA LEU A 11 -16.14 2.62 70.25
C LEU A 11 -16.14 3.38 68.93
N MET A 12 -17.29 3.63 68.47
CA MET A 12 -17.78 4.57 67.49
C MET A 12 -17.02 5.90 67.51
N MET A 13 -16.50 6.34 66.32
CA MET A 13 -16.37 7.76 66.06
C MET A 13 -16.75 8.03 64.58
N LEU A 14 -17.96 8.51 64.45
CA LEU A 14 -18.52 9.10 63.27
C LEU A 14 -17.81 10.44 63.01
N VAL A 15 -17.02 10.53 61.95
CA VAL A 15 -16.60 11.83 61.41
C VAL A 15 -17.19 11.95 60.03
N MET A 16 -18.33 12.67 59.93
CA MET A 16 -18.82 13.21 58.68
C MET A 16 -17.88 14.30 58.25
N VAL A 17 -17.14 14.05 57.18
CA VAL A 17 -16.51 15.10 56.36
C VAL A 17 -17.34 15.23 55.09
N ALA A 18 -18.20 16.19 55.07
CA ALA A 18 -18.81 16.69 53.85
C ALA A 18 -17.71 17.35 52.99
N GLY A 19 -17.08 16.57 52.13
CA GLY A 19 -16.19 17.05 51.08
C GLY A 19 -16.93 17.10 49.76
N CYS A 20 -17.38 18.26 49.34
CA CYS A 20 -17.72 18.55 47.96
C CYS A 20 -16.43 18.34 47.12
N GLY A 21 -16.27 17.18 46.55
CA GLY A 21 -15.24 16.88 45.56
C GLY A 21 -15.92 16.72 44.21
N GLY A 22 -15.82 17.72 43.37
CA GLY A 22 -16.30 17.67 41.99
C GLY A 22 -15.81 16.41 41.29
N SER A 23 -16.73 15.62 40.76
CA SER A 23 -16.46 14.51 39.85
C SER A 23 -15.86 15.07 38.55
N GLY A 24 -14.57 15.30 38.57
CA GLY A 24 -13.83 15.43 37.34
C GLY A 24 -13.87 14.07 36.65
N GLU A 25 -14.83 13.87 35.76
CA GLU A 25 -14.75 12.80 34.79
C GLU A 25 -13.41 12.94 34.07
N LYS A 26 -12.44 12.13 34.49
CA LYS A 26 -11.28 11.84 33.66
C LYS A 26 -11.85 11.18 32.40
N LYS A 27 -12.08 11.98 31.33
CA LYS A 27 -12.22 11.43 29.98
C LYS A 27 -11.02 10.51 29.80
N SER A 28 -11.23 9.20 29.90
CA SER A 28 -10.25 8.22 29.45
C SER A 28 -9.94 8.59 28.00
N ALA A 29 -8.73 8.95 27.70
CA ALA A 29 -8.31 9.20 26.33
C ALA A 29 -8.59 7.90 25.56
N GLU A 30 -9.64 7.90 24.74
CA GLU A 30 -10.00 6.77 23.90
C GLU A 30 -8.78 6.49 23.01
N GLN A 31 -8.20 5.30 23.13
CA GLN A 31 -7.05 4.96 22.30
C GLN A 31 -7.46 5.08 20.82
N PRO A 32 -6.63 5.70 19.98
CA PRO A 32 -6.96 5.87 18.59
C PRO A 32 -7.23 4.50 17.97
N LYS A 33 -8.32 4.39 17.22
CA LYS A 33 -8.65 3.18 16.46
C LYS A 33 -7.49 2.86 15.52
N VAL A 34 -7.21 1.57 15.32
CA VAL A 34 -6.15 1.11 14.41
C VAL A 34 -6.74 0.96 13.01
N LEU A 35 -6.02 1.46 12.01
CA LEU A 35 -6.22 1.19 10.58
C LEU A 35 -5.17 0.17 10.15
N LYS A 36 -5.57 -1.08 9.93
CA LYS A 36 -4.70 -2.14 9.46
C LYS A 36 -4.52 -2.03 7.95
N VAL A 37 -3.30 -1.80 7.52
CA VAL A 37 -2.96 -1.59 6.10
C VAL A 37 -2.09 -2.73 5.59
N GLY A 38 -2.52 -3.40 4.53
CA GLY A 38 -1.71 -4.37 3.80
C GLY A 38 -0.93 -3.71 2.67
N THR A 39 0.30 -4.14 2.45
CA THR A 39 1.16 -3.65 1.36
C THR A 39 2.14 -4.73 0.91
N GLU A 40 2.62 -4.66 -0.34
CA GLU A 40 3.75 -5.46 -0.85
C GLU A 40 4.93 -4.51 -1.11
N PRO A 41 5.92 -4.41 -0.19
CA PRO A 41 6.85 -3.29 -0.16
C PRO A 41 8.06 -3.47 -1.09
N THR A 42 7.82 -3.77 -2.38
CA THR A 42 8.85 -3.80 -3.43
C THR A 42 8.49 -2.99 -4.67
N PHE A 43 7.53 -2.05 -4.54
CA PHE A 43 6.98 -1.27 -5.64
C PHE A 43 7.35 0.23 -5.52
N ALA A 44 8.66 0.51 -5.41
CA ALA A 44 9.14 1.90 -5.31
C ALA A 44 8.82 2.71 -6.58
N PRO A 45 8.43 4.00 -6.45
CA PRO A 45 8.46 4.85 -5.25
C PRO A 45 7.15 4.84 -4.42
N PHE A 46 6.19 3.94 -4.68
CA PHE A 46 4.89 3.93 -3.99
C PHE A 46 4.98 3.28 -2.61
N GLU A 47 5.49 2.05 -2.53
CA GLU A 47 5.72 1.34 -1.27
C GLU A 47 6.97 0.48 -1.37
N PHE A 48 7.88 0.69 -0.45
CA PHE A 48 9.11 -0.10 -0.39
C PHE A 48 9.76 -0.04 0.99
N GLN A 49 10.68 -0.94 1.23
CA GLN A 49 11.50 -0.95 2.43
C GLN A 49 12.90 -0.45 2.09
N GLU A 50 13.34 0.62 2.75
CA GLU A 50 14.71 1.11 2.59
C GLU A 50 15.71 0.15 3.21
N LYS A 51 16.87 0.02 2.55
CA LYS A 51 17.95 -0.85 3.03
C LYS A 51 18.38 -0.45 4.44
N GLY A 52 18.30 -1.39 5.37
CA GLY A 52 18.66 -1.18 6.78
C GLY A 52 17.56 -0.58 7.65
N SER A 53 16.39 -0.25 7.09
CA SER A 53 15.22 0.17 7.85
C SER A 53 14.23 -0.97 8.00
N LYS A 54 13.41 -0.94 9.08
CA LYS A 54 12.24 -1.80 9.24
C LYS A 54 10.95 -1.11 8.78
N GLU A 55 11.04 0.18 8.46
CA GLU A 55 9.87 0.97 8.06
C GLU A 55 9.60 0.82 6.56
N PHE A 56 8.32 0.77 6.23
CA PHE A 56 7.85 0.88 4.87
C PHE A 56 7.63 2.34 4.54
N VAL A 57 8.19 2.79 3.42
CA VAL A 57 8.17 4.17 2.95
C VAL A 57 7.66 4.22 1.51
N GLY A 58 7.33 5.40 1.02
CA GLY A 58 6.84 5.58 -0.32
C GLY A 58 5.63 6.50 -0.37
N PHE A 59 5.21 6.81 -1.57
CA PHE A 59 4.08 7.70 -1.82
C PHE A 59 2.78 7.16 -1.19
N ASP A 60 2.48 5.88 -1.38
CA ASP A 60 1.31 5.22 -0.81
C ASP A 60 1.36 5.18 0.71
N MET A 61 2.55 4.95 1.26
CA MET A 61 2.77 4.91 2.71
C MET A 61 2.57 6.29 3.36
N ASP A 62 3.09 7.35 2.74
CA ASP A 62 2.88 8.70 3.24
C ASP A 62 1.41 9.12 3.11
N LEU A 63 0.78 8.79 1.99
CA LEU A 63 -0.61 9.16 1.72
C LEU A 63 -1.59 8.45 2.67
N ILE A 64 -1.42 7.13 2.89
CA ILE A 64 -2.30 6.39 3.80
C ILE A 64 -2.09 6.81 5.27
N ARG A 65 -0.86 7.19 5.67
CA ARG A 65 -0.61 7.76 7.00
C ARG A 65 -1.28 9.12 7.18
N ALA A 66 -1.26 9.97 6.15
CA ALA A 66 -1.95 11.26 6.16
C ALA A 66 -3.48 11.06 6.26
N ILE A 67 -4.04 10.09 5.54
CA ILE A 67 -5.44 9.70 5.65
C ILE A 67 -5.76 9.20 7.07
N GLY A 68 -4.94 8.29 7.62
CA GLY A 68 -5.13 7.78 8.98
C GLY A 68 -5.14 8.89 10.03
N LYS A 69 -4.24 9.88 9.89
CA LYS A 69 -4.22 11.06 10.76
C LYS A 69 -5.51 11.86 10.70
N GLN A 70 -6.07 12.10 9.50
CA GLN A 70 -7.37 12.78 9.34
C GLN A 70 -8.54 12.00 9.94
N LEU A 71 -8.47 10.67 9.89
CA LEU A 71 -9.50 9.80 10.48
C LEU A 71 -9.31 9.57 11.98
N ASN A 72 -8.29 10.17 12.61
CA ASN A 72 -7.87 9.90 13.99
C ASN A 72 -7.65 8.41 14.25
N MET A 73 -6.99 7.73 13.30
CA MET A 73 -6.64 6.31 13.35
C MET A 73 -5.13 6.13 13.30
N LYS A 74 -4.60 5.19 14.12
CA LYS A 74 -3.20 4.76 14.03
C LYS A 74 -3.04 3.79 12.86
N VAL A 75 -2.17 4.11 11.92
CA VAL A 75 -1.87 3.22 10.78
C VAL A 75 -0.88 2.14 11.22
N GLU A 76 -1.24 0.88 11.03
CA GLU A 76 -0.36 -0.28 11.22
C GLU A 76 -0.22 -1.02 9.89
N VAL A 77 1.01 -1.06 9.36
CA VAL A 77 1.30 -1.63 8.04
C VAL A 77 1.79 -3.07 8.18
N GLN A 78 1.22 -3.96 7.38
CA GLN A 78 1.56 -5.38 7.30
C GLN A 78 2.07 -5.71 5.90
N ASN A 79 3.22 -6.38 5.82
CA ASN A 79 3.75 -6.91 4.57
C ASN A 79 3.04 -8.22 4.21
N MET A 80 2.58 -8.32 2.97
CA MET A 80 2.02 -9.55 2.40
C MET A 80 2.15 -9.53 0.87
N GLY A 81 2.04 -10.70 0.23
CA GLY A 81 2.04 -10.79 -1.23
C GLY A 81 0.92 -9.97 -1.86
N PHE A 82 1.19 -9.38 -3.02
CA PHE A 82 0.21 -8.53 -3.72
C PHE A 82 -1.10 -9.28 -4.02
N ASP A 83 -1.01 -10.51 -4.44
CA ASP A 83 -2.15 -11.41 -4.72
C ASP A 83 -2.94 -11.80 -3.46
N ALA A 84 -2.33 -11.70 -2.28
CA ALA A 84 -2.98 -11.97 -1.00
C ALA A 84 -3.76 -10.77 -0.44
N LEU A 85 -3.57 -9.54 -0.96
CA LEU A 85 -4.19 -8.32 -0.41
C LEU A 85 -5.72 -8.37 -0.47
N ILE A 86 -6.31 -8.70 -1.62
CA ILE A 86 -7.78 -8.79 -1.77
C ILE A 86 -8.38 -9.92 -0.91
N PRO A 87 -7.83 -11.13 -0.89
CA PRO A 87 -8.22 -12.16 0.09
C PRO A 87 -8.15 -11.69 1.55
N ALA A 88 -7.10 -10.99 1.95
CA ALA A 88 -6.92 -10.47 3.32
C ALA A 88 -7.97 -9.40 3.68
N LEU A 89 -8.33 -8.51 2.75
CA LEU A 89 -9.44 -7.55 2.91
C LEU A 89 -10.77 -8.28 3.13
N ASN A 90 -11.08 -9.27 2.32
CA ASN A 90 -12.32 -10.02 2.41
C ASN A 90 -12.43 -10.82 3.71
N ALA A 91 -11.30 -11.37 4.19
CA ALA A 91 -11.21 -12.05 5.48
C ALA A 91 -11.25 -11.10 6.68
N GLY A 92 -11.04 -9.78 6.48
CA GLY A 92 -10.98 -8.78 7.57
C GLY A 92 -9.66 -8.79 8.32
N ASN A 93 -8.60 -9.35 7.76
CA ASN A 93 -7.26 -9.33 8.33
C ASN A 93 -6.62 -7.95 8.24
N ILE A 94 -6.94 -7.21 7.17
CA ILE A 94 -6.59 -5.81 6.93
C ILE A 94 -7.85 -5.01 6.59
N ASP A 95 -7.80 -3.70 6.81
CA ASP A 95 -8.90 -2.78 6.53
C ASP A 95 -8.75 -2.11 5.16
N VAL A 96 -7.49 -1.87 4.75
CA VAL A 96 -7.11 -1.19 3.51
C VAL A 96 -5.89 -1.87 2.91
N ALA A 97 -5.84 -2.00 1.59
CA ALA A 97 -4.61 -2.29 0.85
C ALA A 97 -4.08 -1.00 0.20
N ALA A 98 -2.83 -0.66 0.50
CA ALA A 98 -2.07 0.46 -0.08
C ALA A 98 -0.85 -0.14 -0.79
N ALA A 99 -0.95 -0.33 -2.10
CA ALA A 99 0.01 -1.15 -2.87
C ALA A 99 -0.01 -0.83 -4.38
N GLY A 100 -0.13 0.45 -4.78
CA GLY A 100 -0.16 0.86 -6.19
C GLY A 100 -1.22 0.12 -7.01
N MET A 101 -2.34 -0.26 -6.37
CA MET A 101 -3.31 -1.16 -7.00
C MET A 101 -4.18 -0.45 -8.03
N SER A 102 -4.07 -0.87 -9.30
CA SER A 102 -4.90 -0.36 -10.39
C SER A 102 -6.38 -0.66 -10.17
N ILE A 103 -7.23 0.35 -10.37
CA ILE A 103 -8.69 0.23 -10.34
C ILE A 103 -9.12 -0.50 -11.60
N THR A 104 -9.61 -1.73 -11.46
CA THR A 104 -10.14 -2.53 -12.57
C THR A 104 -11.56 -3.01 -12.28
N PRO A 105 -12.39 -3.27 -13.32
CA PRO A 105 -13.74 -3.79 -13.12
C PRO A 105 -13.78 -5.09 -12.32
N ASP A 106 -12.80 -5.97 -12.52
CA ASP A 106 -12.77 -7.26 -11.81
C ASP A 106 -12.42 -7.08 -10.33
N ARG A 107 -11.47 -6.19 -9.99
CA ARG A 107 -11.17 -5.85 -8.60
C ARG A 107 -12.36 -5.16 -7.92
N GLN A 108 -13.05 -4.26 -8.62
CA GLN A 108 -14.24 -3.58 -8.10
C GLN A 108 -15.44 -4.51 -7.84
N LYS A 109 -15.50 -5.68 -8.47
CA LYS A 109 -16.48 -6.72 -8.12
C LYS A 109 -16.19 -7.32 -6.74
N ALA A 110 -14.92 -7.50 -6.41
CA ALA A 110 -14.47 -8.19 -5.19
C ALA A 110 -14.31 -7.28 -3.97
N VAL A 111 -13.90 -6.01 -4.18
CA VAL A 111 -13.61 -5.02 -3.14
C VAL A 111 -14.15 -3.65 -3.54
N ASP A 112 -14.24 -2.71 -2.58
CA ASP A 112 -14.38 -1.31 -2.92
C ASP A 112 -13.00 -0.73 -3.25
N MET A 113 -12.98 0.23 -4.16
CA MET A 113 -11.79 1.01 -4.46
C MET A 113 -12.05 2.47 -4.08
N SER A 114 -11.04 3.13 -3.54
CA SER A 114 -11.11 4.57 -3.30
C SER A 114 -11.21 5.36 -4.63
N ASP A 115 -11.48 6.65 -4.52
CA ASP A 115 -11.25 7.57 -5.62
C ASP A 115 -9.80 7.47 -6.09
N PRO A 116 -9.52 7.68 -7.38
CA PRO A 116 -8.17 7.58 -7.91
C PRO A 116 -7.25 8.62 -7.27
N TYR A 117 -6.05 8.17 -6.87
CA TYR A 117 -5.04 9.06 -6.32
C TYR A 117 -3.81 9.21 -7.22
N TYR A 118 -3.57 8.31 -8.16
CA TYR A 118 -2.47 8.39 -9.11
C TYR A 118 -2.90 7.83 -10.47
N VAL A 119 -2.28 8.32 -11.55
CA VAL A 119 -2.47 7.78 -12.89
C VAL A 119 -1.15 7.23 -13.38
N SER A 120 -1.13 5.95 -13.70
CA SER A 120 -0.01 5.19 -14.22
C SER A 120 -0.29 4.68 -15.63
N GLY A 121 0.48 3.72 -16.07
CA GLY A 121 0.32 2.91 -17.26
C GLY A 121 1.46 1.92 -17.34
N LEU A 122 1.23 0.77 -17.96
CA LEU A 122 2.23 -0.27 -18.10
C LEU A 122 3.30 0.10 -19.12
N THR A 123 4.51 -0.41 -18.92
CA THR A 123 5.64 -0.28 -19.84
C THR A 123 6.40 -1.59 -19.95
N ILE A 124 7.28 -1.67 -20.92
CA ILE A 124 8.17 -2.82 -21.14
C ILE A 124 9.58 -2.43 -20.75
N VAL A 125 10.21 -3.25 -19.94
CA VAL A 125 11.64 -3.14 -19.59
C VAL A 125 12.38 -4.34 -20.17
N VAL A 126 13.50 -4.06 -20.84
CA VAL A 126 14.38 -5.10 -21.39
C VAL A 126 15.80 -4.89 -20.94
N ASN A 127 16.67 -5.91 -21.10
CA ASN A 127 18.10 -5.72 -20.90
C ASN A 127 18.63 -4.62 -21.83
N LYS A 128 19.61 -3.85 -21.37
CA LYS A 128 20.18 -2.71 -22.10
C LYS A 128 20.70 -3.06 -23.48
N ASP A 129 21.29 -4.24 -23.62
CA ASP A 129 21.85 -4.78 -24.86
C ASP A 129 20.79 -5.41 -25.78
N ASN A 130 19.54 -5.58 -25.32
CA ASN A 130 18.46 -6.07 -26.16
C ASN A 130 18.03 -4.99 -27.17
N ASN A 131 18.19 -5.27 -28.46
CA ASN A 131 17.79 -4.38 -29.56
C ASN A 131 16.67 -4.98 -30.43
N SER A 132 16.20 -6.19 -30.10
CA SER A 132 15.19 -6.91 -30.86
C SER A 132 13.76 -6.56 -30.41
N ILE A 133 13.55 -6.25 -29.13
CA ILE A 133 12.25 -5.89 -28.57
C ILE A 133 12.13 -4.37 -28.54
N LYS A 134 11.17 -3.83 -29.28
CA LYS A 134 10.87 -2.39 -29.38
C LYS A 134 9.45 -2.05 -28.92
N GLY A 135 8.62 -3.06 -28.66
CA GLY A 135 7.25 -2.88 -28.24
C GLY A 135 6.51 -4.18 -27.95
N LEU A 136 5.22 -4.07 -27.65
CA LEU A 136 4.39 -5.19 -27.18
C LEU A 136 4.34 -6.35 -28.20
N LYS A 137 4.32 -6.04 -29.50
CA LYS A 137 4.26 -7.06 -30.56
C LYS A 137 5.50 -7.94 -30.61
N ASP A 138 6.66 -7.39 -30.26
CA ASP A 138 7.94 -8.12 -30.29
C ASP A 138 8.07 -9.10 -29.11
N LEU A 139 7.12 -9.09 -28.18
CA LEU A 139 7.06 -10.03 -27.06
C LEU A 139 6.44 -11.38 -27.42
N GLU A 140 5.91 -11.56 -28.64
CA GLU A 140 5.38 -12.85 -29.08
C GLU A 140 6.46 -13.95 -28.99
N GLY A 141 6.13 -15.05 -28.30
CA GLY A 141 7.04 -16.17 -28.07
C GLY A 141 8.19 -15.90 -27.05
N LYS A 142 8.28 -14.71 -26.46
CA LYS A 142 9.35 -14.30 -25.54
C LYS A 142 9.05 -14.67 -24.09
N GLY A 143 10.11 -14.76 -23.28
CA GLY A 143 10.04 -14.88 -21.83
C GLY A 143 9.70 -13.52 -21.19
N ILE A 144 8.64 -13.45 -20.40
CA ILE A 144 8.19 -12.23 -19.73
C ILE A 144 8.10 -12.47 -18.24
N ALA A 145 8.80 -11.68 -17.41
CA ALA A 145 8.63 -11.68 -15.97
C ALA A 145 7.61 -10.62 -15.54
N VAL A 146 6.77 -10.98 -14.57
CA VAL A 146 5.74 -10.14 -13.99
C VAL A 146 5.52 -10.50 -12.53
N GLN A 147 4.98 -9.56 -11.74
CA GLN A 147 4.49 -9.89 -10.41
C GLN A 147 3.10 -10.54 -10.52
N ILE A 148 2.88 -11.58 -9.72
CA ILE A 148 1.61 -12.32 -9.68
C ILE A 148 0.43 -11.41 -9.28
N GLY A 149 -0.74 -11.58 -9.91
CA GLY A 149 -1.97 -10.86 -9.58
C GLY A 149 -2.04 -9.41 -10.06
N THR A 150 -1.06 -8.96 -10.87
CA THR A 150 -1.00 -7.59 -11.41
C THR A 150 -1.64 -7.48 -12.79
N THR A 151 -2.01 -6.26 -13.17
CA THR A 151 -2.44 -5.95 -14.56
C THR A 151 -1.33 -6.22 -15.58
N GLY A 152 -0.07 -6.09 -15.15
CA GLY A 152 1.09 -6.51 -15.95
C GLY A 152 1.10 -8.00 -16.27
N ALA A 153 0.73 -8.84 -15.28
CA ALA A 153 0.58 -10.29 -15.50
C ALA A 153 -0.57 -10.61 -16.46
N ASP A 154 -1.71 -9.94 -16.31
CA ASP A 154 -2.85 -10.08 -17.22
C ASP A 154 -2.50 -9.65 -18.66
N LYS A 155 -1.69 -8.60 -18.80
CA LYS A 155 -1.22 -8.12 -20.10
C LYS A 155 -0.25 -9.12 -20.73
N ALA A 156 0.72 -9.64 -19.96
CA ALA A 156 1.67 -10.64 -20.42
C ALA A 156 0.99 -11.93 -20.87
N ALA A 157 -0.02 -12.39 -20.15
CA ALA A 157 -0.79 -13.59 -20.49
C ALA A 157 -1.55 -13.48 -21.83
N LYS A 158 -1.87 -12.26 -22.26
CA LYS A 158 -2.54 -11.99 -23.54
C LYS A 158 -1.58 -11.92 -24.74
N VAL A 159 -0.27 -11.91 -24.49
CA VAL A 159 0.74 -11.90 -25.56
C VAL A 159 0.87 -13.29 -26.13
N LYS A 160 0.67 -13.41 -27.45
CA LYS A 160 0.64 -14.71 -28.15
C LYS A 160 1.96 -15.48 -27.97
N GLY A 161 1.84 -16.71 -27.44
CA GLY A 161 2.98 -17.62 -27.29
C GLY A 161 4.02 -17.17 -26.26
N SER A 162 3.79 -16.11 -25.50
CA SER A 162 4.71 -15.68 -24.46
C SER A 162 4.90 -16.76 -23.37
N LYS A 163 6.12 -16.79 -22.80
CA LYS A 163 6.47 -17.64 -21.68
C LYS A 163 6.48 -16.80 -20.42
N VAL A 164 5.31 -16.64 -19.78
CA VAL A 164 5.16 -15.80 -18.60
C VAL A 164 5.76 -16.50 -17.38
N LYS A 165 6.69 -15.83 -16.68
CA LYS A 165 7.19 -16.21 -15.36
C LYS A 165 6.64 -15.24 -14.33
N THR A 166 5.92 -15.75 -13.35
CA THR A 166 5.34 -14.97 -12.26
C THR A 166 6.22 -15.04 -11.02
N PHE A 167 6.36 -13.92 -10.32
CA PHE A 167 7.14 -13.78 -9.10
C PHE A 167 6.28 -13.12 -8.01
N ASN A 168 6.65 -13.32 -6.75
CA ASN A 168 5.94 -12.71 -5.63
C ASN A 168 6.24 -11.22 -5.49
N THR A 169 7.46 -10.81 -5.84
CA THR A 169 7.96 -9.44 -5.63
C THR A 169 8.52 -8.83 -6.91
N ASN A 170 8.44 -7.49 -7.02
CA ASN A 170 9.06 -6.77 -8.13
C ASN A 170 10.60 -6.82 -8.09
N ALA A 171 11.18 -7.02 -6.91
CA ALA A 171 12.62 -7.23 -6.77
C ALA A 171 13.07 -8.50 -7.50
N GLU A 172 12.31 -9.60 -7.37
CA GLU A 172 12.56 -10.85 -8.09
C GLU A 172 12.37 -10.68 -9.61
N VAL A 173 11.34 -9.95 -10.02
CA VAL A 173 11.05 -9.64 -11.44
C VAL A 173 12.25 -8.95 -12.10
N PHE A 174 12.78 -7.89 -11.46
CA PHE A 174 13.95 -7.19 -11.99
C PHE A 174 15.24 -8.01 -11.90
N LEU A 175 15.39 -8.84 -10.87
CA LEU A 175 16.53 -9.75 -10.75
C LEU A 175 16.55 -10.77 -11.87
N GLU A 176 15.40 -11.36 -12.22
CA GLU A 176 15.26 -12.31 -13.32
C GLU A 176 15.62 -11.67 -14.66
N LEU A 177 15.18 -10.43 -14.91
CA LEU A 177 15.60 -9.67 -16.10
C LEU A 177 17.11 -9.45 -16.12
N LYS A 178 17.69 -8.98 -15.02
CA LYS A 178 19.13 -8.71 -14.90
C LYS A 178 19.95 -9.95 -15.17
N ASN A 179 19.51 -11.10 -14.70
CA ASN A 179 20.16 -12.40 -14.91
C ASN A 179 19.90 -12.98 -16.31
N LYS A 180 19.17 -12.27 -17.18
CA LYS A 180 18.76 -12.72 -18.52
C LYS A 180 17.95 -14.02 -18.53
N GLY A 181 17.26 -14.31 -17.43
CA GLY A 181 16.35 -15.46 -17.32
C GLY A 181 15.01 -15.25 -18.03
N VAL A 182 14.74 -14.00 -18.42
CA VAL A 182 13.62 -13.57 -19.28
C VAL A 182 14.10 -12.53 -20.29
N ASP A 183 13.31 -12.32 -21.35
CA ASP A 183 13.58 -11.33 -22.38
C ASP A 183 13.09 -9.92 -21.99
N ALA A 184 12.00 -9.85 -21.23
CA ALA A 184 11.33 -8.61 -20.86
C ALA A 184 10.61 -8.69 -19.52
N VAL A 185 10.27 -7.51 -18.99
CA VAL A 185 9.36 -7.28 -17.86
C VAL A 185 8.23 -6.40 -18.34
N ILE A 186 7.00 -6.68 -17.90
CA ILE A 186 5.87 -5.75 -18.02
C ILE A 186 5.54 -5.27 -16.62
N ILE A 187 5.61 -3.95 -16.40
CA ILE A 187 5.43 -3.31 -15.10
C ILE A 187 4.96 -1.87 -15.30
N ASP A 188 4.49 -1.23 -14.24
CA ASP A 188 4.12 0.17 -14.25
C ASP A 188 5.30 1.10 -14.52
N LYS A 189 5.08 2.07 -15.38
CA LYS A 189 6.13 2.97 -15.86
C LYS A 189 6.85 3.73 -14.74
N PRO A 190 6.18 4.35 -13.76
CA PRO A 190 6.88 5.07 -12.69
C PRO A 190 7.81 4.18 -11.86
N VAL A 191 7.46 2.90 -11.70
CA VAL A 191 8.30 1.91 -11.00
C VAL A 191 9.52 1.54 -11.84
N ALA A 192 9.32 1.31 -13.12
CA ALA A 192 10.43 1.06 -14.05
C ALA A 192 11.39 2.25 -14.12
N GLU A 193 10.88 3.48 -14.21
CA GLU A 193 11.68 4.71 -14.21
C GLU A 193 12.47 4.86 -12.91
N TYR A 194 11.84 4.61 -11.76
CA TYR A 194 12.52 4.64 -10.46
C TYR A 194 13.65 3.59 -10.40
N TYR A 195 13.38 2.36 -10.83
CA TYR A 195 14.39 1.31 -10.91
C TYR A 195 15.60 1.74 -11.75
N LEU A 196 15.38 2.32 -12.94
CA LEU A 196 16.46 2.78 -13.80
C LEU A 196 17.27 3.90 -13.14
N VAL A 197 16.63 4.87 -12.50
CA VAL A 197 17.33 5.98 -11.79
C VAL A 197 18.13 5.46 -10.60
N LYS A 198 17.66 4.44 -9.90
CA LYS A 198 18.31 3.87 -8.70
C LYS A 198 19.37 2.81 -8.98
N GLY A 199 19.85 2.71 -10.21
CA GLY A 199 20.98 1.86 -10.60
C GLY A 199 20.69 0.85 -11.71
N GLY A 200 19.45 0.75 -12.16
CA GLY A 200 19.07 -0.17 -13.25
C GLY A 200 19.52 0.26 -14.65
N LYS A 201 19.85 1.55 -14.86
CA LYS A 201 20.18 2.12 -16.19
C LYS A 201 21.36 1.47 -16.91
N ASP A 202 22.26 0.85 -16.15
CA ASP A 202 23.44 0.17 -16.72
C ASP A 202 23.11 -1.22 -17.24
N THR A 203 22.00 -1.81 -16.80
CA THR A 203 21.58 -3.18 -17.13
C THR A 203 20.26 -3.26 -17.88
N ALA A 204 19.41 -2.23 -17.84
CA ALA A 204 18.08 -2.26 -18.42
C ALA A 204 17.71 -0.93 -19.09
N LYS A 205 16.68 -0.97 -19.93
CA LYS A 205 16.05 0.18 -20.59
C LYS A 205 14.56 -0.04 -20.79
N LEU A 206 13.81 1.06 -20.88
CA LEU A 206 12.42 1.06 -21.35
C LEU A 206 12.37 0.95 -22.87
N VAL A 207 11.35 0.26 -23.37
CA VAL A 207 11.05 0.17 -24.80
C VAL A 207 9.56 0.28 -25.07
N GLY A 208 9.22 0.78 -26.26
CA GLY A 208 7.85 0.98 -26.69
C GLY A 208 7.16 2.16 -25.99
N GLU A 209 5.90 2.35 -26.36
CA GLU A 209 5.04 3.38 -25.76
C GLU A 209 4.45 2.90 -24.43
N THR A 210 4.11 3.86 -23.56
CA THR A 210 3.32 3.55 -22.37
C THR A 210 1.94 3.03 -22.81
N MET A 211 1.55 1.89 -22.25
CA MET A 211 0.25 1.29 -22.53
C MET A 211 -0.87 2.12 -21.89
N GLU A 212 -2.12 1.70 -22.10
CA GLU A 212 -3.30 2.39 -21.60
C GLU A 212 -3.14 2.86 -20.15
N ALA A 213 -3.67 4.06 -19.87
CA ALA A 213 -3.59 4.64 -18.53
C ALA A 213 -4.38 3.81 -17.51
N GLU A 214 -3.76 3.56 -16.37
CA GLU A 214 -4.37 2.90 -15.23
C GLU A 214 -4.40 3.85 -14.03
N SER A 215 -5.51 3.89 -13.33
CA SER A 215 -5.62 4.69 -12.11
C SER A 215 -5.40 3.82 -10.89
N TYR A 216 -4.61 4.30 -9.90
CA TYR A 216 -4.46 3.63 -8.62
C TYR A 216 -5.51 4.10 -7.62
N GLY A 217 -6.01 3.16 -6.82
CA GLY A 217 -6.89 3.38 -5.69
C GLY A 217 -6.51 2.50 -4.50
N PHE A 218 -6.81 2.96 -3.31
CA PHE A 218 -6.78 2.10 -2.13
C PHE A 218 -7.89 1.07 -2.22
N SER A 219 -7.57 -0.20 -1.99
CA SER A 219 -8.59 -1.24 -1.94
C SER A 219 -9.09 -1.43 -0.52
N ILE A 220 -10.40 -1.56 -0.37
CA ILE A 220 -11.09 -1.61 0.91
C ILE A 220 -12.10 -2.76 0.85
N LYS A 221 -12.40 -3.40 1.98
CA LYS A 221 -13.43 -4.44 2.03
C LYS A 221 -14.73 -3.94 1.41
N LYS A 222 -15.40 -4.78 0.63
CA LYS A 222 -16.66 -4.46 -0.07
C LYS A 222 -17.73 -3.94 0.91
N ASN A 223 -18.39 -2.84 0.53
CA ASN A 223 -19.42 -2.16 1.32
C ASN A 223 -18.94 -1.64 2.69
N SER A 224 -17.65 -1.33 2.80
CA SER A 224 -17.08 -0.80 4.05
C SER A 224 -17.49 0.65 4.28
N LYS A 225 -17.79 0.99 5.55
CA LYS A 225 -17.98 2.39 5.97
C LYS A 225 -16.70 3.23 5.87
N LEU A 226 -15.54 2.59 5.71
CA LEU A 226 -14.26 3.29 5.51
C LEU A 226 -14.15 3.91 4.12
N THR A 227 -14.78 3.34 3.10
CA THR A 227 -14.68 3.82 1.72
C THR A 227 -15.02 5.31 1.59
N PRO A 228 -16.20 5.79 2.01
CA PRO A 228 -16.50 7.22 1.94
C PRO A 228 -15.63 8.09 2.84
N GLN A 229 -15.14 7.56 3.97
CA GLN A 229 -14.25 8.30 4.87
C GLN A 229 -12.86 8.51 4.24
N ILE A 230 -12.31 7.48 3.61
CA ILE A 230 -11.04 7.53 2.89
C ILE A 230 -11.14 8.49 1.71
N ASN A 231 -12.22 8.43 0.92
CA ASN A 231 -12.45 9.34 -0.20
C ASN A 231 -12.55 10.80 0.26
N LYS A 232 -13.27 11.05 1.36
CA LYS A 232 -13.35 12.39 1.95
C LYS A 232 -11.96 12.87 2.40
N ALA A 233 -11.21 12.04 3.12
CA ALA A 233 -9.87 12.39 3.59
C ALA A 233 -8.93 12.68 2.40
N LEU A 234 -8.95 11.84 1.36
CA LEU A 234 -8.18 12.03 0.13
C LEU A 234 -8.53 13.36 -0.57
N SER A 235 -9.82 13.68 -0.67
CA SER A 235 -10.29 14.96 -1.21
C SER A 235 -9.79 16.15 -0.38
N ASP A 236 -9.86 16.05 0.95
CA ASP A 236 -9.40 17.11 1.85
C ASP A 236 -7.88 17.32 1.76
N LEU A 237 -7.08 16.23 1.65
CA LEU A 237 -5.63 16.30 1.42
C LEU A 237 -5.27 16.97 0.08
N LYS A 238 -6.07 16.72 -0.98
CA LYS A 238 -5.90 17.39 -2.27
C LYS A 238 -6.22 18.88 -2.17
N LYS A 239 -7.29 19.25 -1.45
CA LYS A 239 -7.72 20.66 -1.29
C LYS A 239 -6.78 21.49 -0.44
N ASN A 240 -6.20 20.93 0.63
CA ASN A 240 -5.31 21.64 1.53
C ASN A 240 -3.83 21.64 1.09
N GLY A 241 -3.50 20.99 -0.04
CA GLY A 241 -2.16 20.93 -0.64
C GLY A 241 -1.22 19.92 0.04
N GLU A 242 -1.68 19.12 1.00
CA GLU A 242 -0.84 18.08 1.62
C GLU A 242 -0.56 16.94 0.64
N TYR A 243 -1.54 16.58 -0.18
CA TYR A 243 -1.33 15.64 -1.29
C TYR A 243 -0.22 16.11 -2.23
N ASP A 244 -0.20 17.37 -2.62
CA ASP A 244 0.81 17.93 -3.53
C ASP A 244 2.21 17.88 -2.92
N LYS A 245 2.35 18.14 -1.61
CA LYS A 245 3.62 18.01 -0.89
C LYS A 245 4.14 16.57 -0.89
N ILE A 246 3.25 15.60 -0.64
CA ILE A 246 3.59 14.17 -0.67
C ILE A 246 3.99 13.78 -2.10
N TYR A 247 3.24 14.22 -3.10
CA TYR A 247 3.53 13.95 -4.51
C TYR A 247 4.89 14.53 -4.93
N GLU A 248 5.17 15.79 -4.57
CA GLU A 248 6.43 16.46 -4.89
C GLU A 248 7.63 15.77 -4.23
N LYS A 249 7.48 15.29 -2.99
CA LYS A 249 8.51 14.54 -2.27
C LYS A 249 8.97 13.30 -3.06
N TRP A 250 8.06 12.58 -3.70
CA TRP A 250 8.35 11.30 -4.35
C TRP A 250 8.62 11.41 -5.84
N PHE A 251 8.01 12.37 -6.52
CA PHE A 251 8.08 12.52 -7.98
C PHE A 251 8.80 13.81 -8.44
N GLY A 252 9.26 14.65 -7.51
CA GLY A 252 10.09 15.83 -7.80
C GLY A 252 9.38 16.98 -8.51
N LYS A 253 8.05 16.93 -8.64
CA LYS A 253 7.19 17.97 -9.22
C LYS A 253 5.78 17.85 -8.69
N LYS A 254 5.00 18.95 -8.75
CA LYS A 254 3.59 18.93 -8.35
C LYS A 254 2.76 18.00 -9.24
N ALA A 255 1.70 17.44 -8.66
CA ALA A 255 0.70 16.71 -9.43
C ALA A 255 0.13 17.61 -10.54
N ALA A 256 -0.07 17.06 -11.73
CA ALA A 256 -0.73 17.80 -12.79
C ALA A 256 -2.16 18.14 -12.35
N ALA A 257 -2.53 19.41 -12.43
CA ALA A 257 -3.92 19.82 -12.26
C ALA A 257 -4.78 19.10 -13.31
N LYS A 258 -5.82 18.41 -12.87
CA LYS A 258 -6.85 17.82 -13.75
C LYS A 258 -7.96 18.81 -13.99
#